data_029d65be153de97e65c2ea80aaabb5f6
#
_entry.id   029d65be153de97e65c2ea80aaabb5f6
#
_cell.length_a   1.000
_cell.length_b   1.000
_cell.length_c   1.000
_cell.angle_alpha   90.00
_cell.angle_beta   90.00
_cell.angle_gamma   90.00
#
_symmetry.space_group_name_H-M   'P 1'
#
loop_
_entity.id
_entity.type
_entity.pdbx_description
1 polymer ?
#
loop_
_entity_poly.entity_id
_entity_poly.type
_entity_poly.pdbx_seq_one_letter_code
_entity_poly.pdbx_strand_id
1 'polypeptide(L)'
;MMIQTDKKIMQCDGKFSRAIAAIGFVAASTVAFGAFTQAEVDHIVDNEILMCEHEEDAEAIEKSLKERGATDEMLAHGYYFVIAKTQNSKKGSLDSEKFHSAVFGFANVASGTMLTNLLNAAAASTNELDVSDAILAYHGREPGSKSLLQWCMDEASQTNCPKHVHATIWGCLAKSMRMNDLPRDIKGDILRFSRKRVLADPMSAFEADRILCVHDPLYAKSALRKQASSRVLSLADGTVSAEVKCYFETLAKEVDK
;
A
#
# COMPACT_ATOMS: atom_id res chain seq x y z
N MET A 1 27.78 -4.98 -37.98
CA MET A 1 27.44 -4.32 -36.70
C MET A 1 25.99 -4.65 -36.40
N MET A 2 25.75 -5.81 -35.76
CA MET A 2 24.40 -6.31 -35.44
C MET A 2 24.00 -5.79 -34.08
N ILE A 3 22.84 -5.13 -34.03
CA ILE A 3 22.21 -4.59 -32.83
C ILE A 3 21.58 -5.76 -32.06
N GLN A 4 22.13 -6.05 -30.88
CA GLN A 4 21.46 -6.89 -29.90
C GLN A 4 20.50 -6.02 -29.09
N THR A 5 19.24 -6.06 -29.44
CA THR A 5 18.13 -5.53 -28.62
C THR A 5 17.22 -6.70 -28.20
N ASP A 6 16.77 -6.61 -26.97
CA ASP A 6 15.58 -7.24 -26.43
C ASP A 6 15.58 -8.72 -26.03
N LYS A 7 16.17 -8.97 -24.85
CA LYS A 7 15.80 -10.15 -24.05
C LYS A 7 15.35 -9.85 -22.60
N LYS A 8 15.10 -8.60 -22.25
CA LYS A 8 14.77 -8.22 -20.86
C LYS A 8 13.28 -7.99 -20.56
N ILE A 9 12.42 -7.89 -21.60
CA ILE A 9 11.00 -7.58 -21.44
C ILE A 9 10.15 -8.80 -21.12
N MET A 10 10.59 -10.01 -21.47
CA MET A 10 9.80 -11.24 -21.31
C MET A 10 9.85 -11.92 -19.94
N GLN A 11 10.59 -11.40 -18.96
CA GLN A 11 10.71 -12.04 -17.65
C GLN A 11 9.74 -11.52 -16.58
N CYS A 12 9.05 -10.38 -16.81
CA CYS A 12 8.04 -9.86 -15.89
C CYS A 12 6.70 -10.61 -15.96
N ASP A 13 6.31 -11.08 -17.16
CA ASP A 13 5.00 -11.73 -17.38
C ASP A 13 4.85 -13.07 -16.64
N GLY A 14 5.96 -13.77 -16.39
CA GLY A 14 5.93 -15.09 -15.76
C GLY A 14 5.67 -15.10 -14.25
N LYS A 15 5.94 -14.00 -13.55
CA LYS A 15 5.70 -13.89 -12.10
C LYS A 15 4.27 -13.48 -11.78
N PHE A 16 3.68 -12.66 -12.62
CA PHE A 16 2.31 -12.20 -12.47
C PHE A 16 1.30 -13.30 -12.78
N SER A 17 1.54 -14.08 -13.83
CA SER A 17 0.73 -15.25 -14.17
C SER A 17 0.69 -16.29 -13.04
N ARG A 18 1.75 -16.37 -12.20
CA ARG A 18 1.80 -17.25 -11.01
C ARG A 18 1.09 -16.66 -9.80
N ALA A 19 1.01 -15.34 -9.65
CA ALA A 19 0.23 -14.69 -8.58
C ALA A 19 -1.27 -14.84 -8.82
N ILE A 20 -1.74 -14.80 -10.07
CA ILE A 20 -3.14 -15.07 -10.43
C ILE A 20 -3.53 -16.51 -10.07
N ALA A 21 -2.64 -17.48 -10.24
CA ALA A 21 -2.90 -18.87 -9.87
C ALA A 21 -2.92 -19.12 -8.35
N ALA A 22 -2.34 -18.23 -7.54
CA ALA A 22 -2.30 -18.34 -6.08
C ALA A 22 -3.55 -17.76 -5.39
N ILE A 23 -4.32 -16.90 -6.06
CA ILE A 23 -5.68 -16.55 -5.64
C ILE A 23 -6.55 -17.69 -6.13
N GLY A 24 -6.67 -18.76 -5.33
CA GLY A 24 -7.48 -19.93 -5.67
C GLY A 24 -8.96 -19.59 -5.75
N PHE A 25 -9.39 -18.95 -6.82
CA PHE A 25 -10.78 -18.85 -7.19
C PHE A 25 -11.25 -20.22 -7.67
N VAL A 26 -11.72 -21.05 -6.76
CA VAL A 26 -12.53 -22.20 -7.11
C VAL A 26 -13.90 -21.65 -7.52
N ALA A 27 -14.06 -21.37 -8.80
CA ALA A 27 -15.37 -21.11 -9.38
C ALA A 27 -16.17 -22.40 -9.28
N ALA A 28 -16.89 -22.59 -8.18
CA ALA A 28 -17.95 -23.59 -8.08
C ALA A 28 -19.09 -23.12 -8.97
N SER A 29 -19.10 -23.58 -10.20
CA SER A 29 -20.16 -23.35 -11.17
C SER A 29 -21.42 -24.10 -10.75
N THR A 30 -22.21 -23.50 -9.87
CA THR A 30 -23.62 -23.87 -9.68
C THR A 30 -24.44 -22.98 -10.61
N VAL A 31 -24.83 -23.52 -11.76
CA VAL A 31 -25.72 -22.85 -12.70
C VAL A 31 -27.12 -22.79 -12.07
N ALA A 32 -27.42 -21.71 -11.38
CA ALA A 32 -28.80 -21.31 -11.08
C ALA A 32 -29.29 -20.41 -12.23
N PHE A 33 -30.50 -20.66 -12.70
CA PHE A 33 -31.15 -19.89 -13.78
C PHE A 33 -31.19 -18.40 -13.39
N GLY A 34 -30.48 -17.54 -14.10
CA GLY A 34 -30.43 -16.07 -13.88
C GLY A 34 -29.20 -15.54 -13.15
N ALA A 35 -28.26 -16.37 -12.72
CA ALA A 35 -27.02 -15.91 -12.11
C ALA A 35 -26.03 -15.39 -13.18
N PHE A 36 -25.31 -14.30 -12.85
CA PHE A 36 -24.24 -13.79 -13.70
C PHE A 36 -23.13 -14.83 -13.86
N THR A 37 -22.53 -14.86 -15.03
CA THR A 37 -21.23 -15.48 -15.23
C THR A 37 -20.13 -14.55 -14.72
N GLN A 38 -18.97 -15.09 -14.35
CA GLN A 38 -17.83 -14.26 -13.96
C GLN A 38 -17.44 -13.25 -15.04
N ALA A 39 -17.45 -13.68 -16.31
CA ALA A 39 -17.11 -12.79 -17.44
C ALA A 39 -18.09 -11.61 -17.61
N GLU A 40 -19.36 -11.79 -17.29
CA GLU A 40 -20.34 -10.70 -17.29
C GLU A 40 -20.06 -9.71 -16.17
N VAL A 41 -19.72 -10.20 -14.95
CA VAL A 41 -19.34 -9.33 -13.84
C VAL A 41 -18.05 -8.57 -14.15
N ASP A 42 -17.01 -9.23 -14.68
CA ASP A 42 -15.75 -8.58 -15.07
C ASP A 42 -16.00 -7.47 -16.10
N HIS A 43 -16.87 -7.71 -17.08
CA HIS A 43 -17.25 -6.72 -18.09
C HIS A 43 -17.98 -5.52 -17.48
N ILE A 44 -18.94 -5.75 -16.57
CA ILE A 44 -19.70 -4.69 -15.91
C ILE A 44 -18.76 -3.86 -15.00
N VAL A 45 -17.85 -4.50 -14.26
CA VAL A 45 -16.87 -3.79 -13.45
C VAL A 45 -15.99 -2.88 -14.31
N ASP A 46 -15.42 -3.38 -15.41
CA ASP A 46 -14.51 -2.60 -16.27
C ASP A 46 -15.21 -1.46 -17.03
N ASN A 47 -16.45 -1.67 -17.50
CA ASN A 47 -17.07 -0.77 -18.46
C ASN A 47 -18.26 0.03 -17.91
N GLU A 48 -18.80 -0.34 -16.74
CA GLU A 48 -19.90 0.38 -16.12
C GLU A 48 -19.50 0.96 -14.77
N ILE A 49 -19.08 0.13 -13.79
CA ILE A 49 -18.76 0.60 -12.43
C ILE A 49 -17.56 1.58 -12.45
N LEU A 50 -16.44 1.18 -13.09
CA LEU A 50 -15.23 1.99 -13.13
C LEU A 50 -15.29 3.18 -14.13
N MET A 51 -16.39 3.34 -14.81
CA MET A 51 -16.66 4.48 -15.69
C MET A 51 -17.67 5.45 -15.11
N CYS A 52 -18.24 5.18 -13.93
CA CYS A 52 -19.10 6.11 -13.24
C CYS A 52 -18.35 7.38 -12.84
N GLU A 53 -18.95 8.54 -13.07
CA GLU A 53 -18.41 9.83 -12.63
C GLU A 53 -18.66 10.06 -11.13
N HIS A 54 -19.66 9.39 -10.55
CA HIS A 54 -20.06 9.51 -9.16
C HIS A 54 -20.02 8.16 -8.45
N GLU A 55 -19.51 8.15 -7.22
CA GLU A 55 -19.41 6.95 -6.38
C GLU A 55 -20.78 6.32 -6.12
N GLU A 56 -21.81 7.15 -5.92
CA GLU A 56 -23.19 6.71 -5.69
C GLU A 56 -23.76 5.87 -6.86
N ASP A 57 -23.38 6.18 -8.10
CA ASP A 57 -23.81 5.42 -9.28
C ASP A 57 -23.10 4.06 -9.33
N ALA A 58 -21.82 4.01 -9.00
CA ALA A 58 -21.05 2.78 -8.91
C ALA A 58 -21.62 1.85 -7.82
N GLU A 59 -21.89 2.39 -6.63
CA GLU A 59 -22.53 1.64 -5.53
C GLU A 59 -23.92 1.11 -5.91
N ALA A 60 -24.72 1.88 -6.66
CA ALA A 60 -26.03 1.43 -7.14
C ALA A 60 -25.92 0.26 -8.10
N ILE A 61 -24.93 0.26 -9.00
CA ILE A 61 -24.67 -0.86 -9.93
C ILE A 61 -24.21 -2.09 -9.14
N GLU A 62 -23.26 -1.96 -8.20
CA GLU A 62 -22.81 -3.07 -7.36
C GLU A 62 -23.96 -3.69 -6.57
N LYS A 63 -24.81 -2.86 -5.97
CA LYS A 63 -25.98 -3.31 -5.23
C LYS A 63 -26.93 -4.09 -6.13
N SER A 64 -27.22 -3.58 -7.32
CA SER A 64 -28.06 -4.26 -8.31
C SER A 64 -27.47 -5.62 -8.73
N LEU A 65 -26.16 -5.71 -8.91
CA LEU A 65 -25.48 -6.97 -9.21
C LEU A 65 -25.65 -7.98 -8.08
N LYS A 66 -25.47 -7.56 -6.82
CA LYS A 66 -25.63 -8.39 -5.63
C LYS A 66 -27.07 -8.88 -5.47
N GLU A 67 -28.06 -8.01 -5.67
CA GLU A 67 -29.48 -8.36 -5.64
C GLU A 67 -29.84 -9.40 -6.71
N ARG A 68 -29.12 -9.44 -7.83
CA ARG A 68 -29.27 -10.39 -8.93
C ARG A 68 -28.36 -11.61 -8.82
N GLY A 69 -27.64 -11.79 -7.69
CA GLY A 69 -26.88 -13.00 -7.33
C GLY A 69 -25.38 -12.94 -7.57
N ALA A 70 -24.79 -11.78 -7.90
CA ALA A 70 -23.34 -11.63 -7.88
C ALA A 70 -22.83 -11.68 -6.43
N THR A 71 -21.73 -12.41 -6.21
CA THR A 71 -21.07 -12.49 -4.88
C THR A 71 -19.96 -11.47 -4.75
N ASP A 72 -19.53 -11.20 -3.50
CA ASP A 72 -18.36 -10.34 -3.26
C ASP A 72 -17.08 -10.91 -3.89
N GLU A 73 -16.95 -12.25 -3.98
CA GLU A 73 -15.84 -12.89 -4.66
C GLU A 73 -15.86 -12.62 -6.17
N MET A 74 -17.04 -12.62 -6.80
CA MET A 74 -17.18 -12.29 -8.22
C MET A 74 -16.81 -10.83 -8.48
N LEU A 75 -17.25 -9.90 -7.65
CA LEU A 75 -16.89 -8.49 -7.72
C LEU A 75 -15.39 -8.29 -7.50
N ALA A 76 -14.82 -8.94 -6.48
CA ALA A 76 -13.39 -8.89 -6.21
C ALA A 76 -12.56 -9.39 -7.40
N HIS A 77 -13.01 -10.47 -8.05
CA HIS A 77 -12.37 -10.96 -9.28
C HIS A 77 -12.46 -9.92 -10.41
N GLY A 78 -13.60 -9.30 -10.62
CA GLY A 78 -13.79 -8.26 -11.65
C GLY A 78 -12.86 -7.07 -11.43
N TYR A 79 -12.79 -6.55 -10.21
CA TYR A 79 -11.85 -5.49 -9.86
C TYR A 79 -10.40 -5.91 -10.06
N TYR A 80 -10.04 -7.13 -9.61
CA TYR A 80 -8.68 -7.63 -9.77
C TYR A 80 -8.29 -7.83 -11.24
N PHE A 81 -9.24 -8.24 -12.08
CA PHE A 81 -9.05 -8.32 -13.53
C PHE A 81 -8.63 -6.95 -14.11
N VAL A 82 -9.32 -5.87 -13.71
CA VAL A 82 -8.97 -4.52 -14.15
C VAL A 82 -7.62 -4.07 -13.58
N ILE A 83 -7.35 -4.33 -12.30
CA ILE A 83 -6.04 -4.05 -11.67
C ILE A 83 -4.91 -4.70 -12.49
N ALA A 84 -5.04 -5.99 -12.81
CA ALA A 84 -4.04 -6.71 -13.59
C ALA A 84 -3.84 -6.15 -15.02
N LYS A 85 -4.92 -5.67 -15.64
CA LYS A 85 -4.91 -5.08 -16.98
C LYS A 85 -4.30 -3.69 -17.02
N THR A 86 -4.53 -2.88 -15.98
CA THR A 86 -4.16 -1.45 -15.93
C THR A 86 -2.92 -1.16 -15.11
N GLN A 87 -2.36 -2.15 -14.43
CA GLN A 87 -1.12 -2.05 -13.68
C GLN A 87 0.04 -1.50 -14.56
N ASN A 88 0.90 -0.69 -13.99
CA ASN A 88 2.01 -0.01 -14.66
C ASN A 88 1.58 1.03 -15.72
N SER A 89 0.34 1.45 -15.72
CA SER A 89 -0.15 2.48 -16.63
C SER A 89 0.49 3.83 -16.35
N LYS A 90 0.60 4.65 -17.39
CA LYS A 90 1.18 5.99 -17.26
C LYS A 90 0.30 6.86 -16.37
N LYS A 91 0.91 7.53 -15.38
CA LYS A 91 0.22 8.48 -14.50
C LYS A 91 -0.61 9.49 -15.28
N GLY A 92 -1.86 9.69 -14.87
CA GLY A 92 -2.82 10.60 -15.51
C GLY A 92 -3.43 10.08 -16.81
N SER A 93 -3.25 8.79 -17.13
CA SER A 93 -4.03 8.10 -18.17
C SER A 93 -5.33 7.56 -17.60
N LEU A 94 -6.31 7.31 -18.46
CA LEU A 94 -7.56 6.66 -18.07
C LEU A 94 -7.32 5.30 -17.37
N ASP A 95 -6.33 4.53 -17.85
CA ASP A 95 -5.97 3.26 -17.22
C ASP A 95 -5.39 3.44 -15.81
N SER A 96 -4.63 4.53 -15.56
CA SER A 96 -4.15 4.86 -14.21
C SER A 96 -5.31 5.25 -13.27
N GLU A 97 -6.32 5.95 -13.77
CA GLU A 97 -7.52 6.29 -13.00
C GLU A 97 -8.37 5.04 -12.73
N LYS A 98 -8.55 4.19 -13.73
CA LYS A 98 -9.21 2.89 -13.57
C LYS A 98 -8.47 2.00 -12.57
N PHE A 99 -7.14 1.95 -12.60
CA PHE A 99 -6.34 1.23 -11.62
C PHE A 99 -6.65 1.69 -10.20
N HIS A 100 -6.55 3.00 -9.97
CA HIS A 100 -6.85 3.60 -8.67
C HIS A 100 -8.25 3.21 -8.17
N SER A 101 -9.28 3.45 -8.98
CA SER A 101 -10.66 3.12 -8.61
C SER A 101 -10.88 1.62 -8.39
N ALA A 102 -10.26 0.77 -9.22
CA ALA A 102 -10.35 -0.68 -9.09
C ALA A 102 -9.70 -1.20 -7.80
N VAL A 103 -8.59 -0.60 -7.36
CA VAL A 103 -7.94 -0.97 -6.09
C VAL A 103 -8.83 -0.66 -4.89
N PHE A 104 -9.50 0.49 -4.87
CA PHE A 104 -10.43 0.84 -3.80
C PHE A 104 -11.72 0.01 -3.85
N GLY A 105 -12.30 -0.20 -5.04
CA GLY A 105 -13.45 -1.10 -5.22
C GLY A 105 -13.12 -2.53 -4.77
N PHE A 106 -11.96 -3.05 -5.16
CA PHE A 106 -11.47 -4.34 -4.69
C PHE A 106 -11.39 -4.41 -3.15
N ALA A 107 -10.82 -3.39 -2.52
CA ALA A 107 -10.69 -3.35 -1.07
C ALA A 107 -12.05 -3.38 -0.34
N ASN A 108 -13.09 -2.79 -0.94
CA ASN A 108 -14.43 -2.77 -0.36
C ASN A 108 -15.10 -4.16 -0.30
N VAL A 109 -14.77 -5.07 -1.23
CA VAL A 109 -15.39 -6.40 -1.34
C VAL A 109 -14.46 -7.55 -0.95
N ALA A 110 -13.13 -7.33 -0.94
CA ALA A 110 -12.14 -8.36 -0.67
C ALA A 110 -12.01 -8.72 0.82
N SER A 111 -11.60 -9.95 1.10
CA SER A 111 -11.17 -10.38 2.44
C SER A 111 -9.74 -9.93 2.75
N GLY A 112 -9.35 -9.91 4.04
CA GLY A 112 -8.00 -9.53 4.46
C GLY A 112 -6.88 -10.32 3.79
N THR A 113 -7.08 -11.62 3.52
CA THR A 113 -6.11 -12.45 2.77
C THR A 113 -5.94 -11.97 1.33
N MET A 114 -7.04 -11.62 0.66
CA MET A 114 -7.02 -11.09 -0.70
C MET A 114 -6.34 -9.72 -0.75
N LEU A 115 -6.57 -8.86 0.25
CA LEU A 115 -5.91 -7.56 0.40
C LEU A 115 -4.39 -7.72 0.56
N THR A 116 -3.93 -8.70 1.34
CA THR A 116 -2.49 -9.00 1.46
C THR A 116 -1.89 -9.46 0.13
N ASN A 117 -2.62 -10.26 -0.63
CA ASN A 117 -2.19 -10.67 -1.98
C ASN A 117 -2.12 -9.48 -2.94
N LEU A 118 -3.05 -8.53 -2.86
CA LEU A 118 -2.99 -7.28 -3.61
C LEU A 118 -1.73 -6.47 -3.28
N LEU A 119 -1.37 -6.31 -2.00
CA LEU A 119 -0.14 -5.63 -1.60
C LEU A 119 1.10 -6.29 -2.23
N ASN A 120 1.19 -7.62 -2.17
CA ASN A 120 2.31 -8.36 -2.75
C ASN A 120 2.38 -8.22 -4.27
N ALA A 121 1.22 -8.21 -4.95
CA ALA A 121 1.14 -7.99 -6.39
C ALA A 121 1.54 -6.55 -6.75
N ALA A 122 1.05 -5.56 -6.01
CA ALA A 122 1.41 -4.16 -6.20
C ALA A 122 2.90 -3.90 -5.94
N ALA A 123 3.51 -4.54 -4.93
CA ALA A 123 4.95 -4.42 -4.66
C ALA A 123 5.83 -4.96 -5.80
N ALA A 124 5.30 -5.84 -6.65
CA ALA A 124 5.98 -6.29 -7.85
C ALA A 124 5.82 -5.33 -9.05
N SER A 125 4.99 -4.29 -8.93
CA SER A 125 4.81 -3.25 -9.95
C SER A 125 6.06 -2.38 -10.08
N THR A 126 6.29 -1.88 -11.28
CA THR A 126 7.30 -0.84 -11.55
C THR A 126 6.76 0.57 -11.28
N ASN A 127 5.46 0.70 -11.09
CA ASN A 127 4.79 1.96 -10.76
C ASN A 127 4.61 2.05 -9.23
N GLU A 128 5.36 2.93 -8.63
CA GLU A 128 5.32 3.16 -7.18
C GLU A 128 3.95 3.63 -6.66
N LEU A 129 3.12 4.25 -7.52
CA LEU A 129 1.76 4.68 -7.15
C LEU A 129 0.85 3.47 -6.91
N ASP A 130 1.03 2.39 -7.67
CA ASP A 130 0.24 1.17 -7.52
C ASP A 130 0.37 0.60 -6.10
N VAL A 131 1.59 0.63 -5.55
CA VAL A 131 1.84 0.18 -4.17
C VAL A 131 1.20 1.11 -3.15
N SER A 132 1.32 2.42 -3.37
CA SER A 132 0.73 3.42 -2.47
C SER A 132 -0.78 3.32 -2.42
N ASP A 133 -1.43 3.14 -3.56
CA ASP A 133 -2.88 2.96 -3.65
C ASP A 133 -3.33 1.68 -2.94
N ALA A 134 -2.62 0.57 -3.11
CA ALA A 134 -2.92 -0.69 -2.42
C ALA A 134 -2.81 -0.55 -0.88
N ILE A 135 -1.78 0.15 -0.37
CA ILE A 135 -1.63 0.42 1.07
C ILE A 135 -2.79 1.28 1.58
N LEU A 136 -3.12 2.36 0.86
CA LEU A 136 -4.19 3.29 1.27
C LEU A 136 -5.56 2.62 1.25
N ALA A 137 -5.86 1.83 0.24
CA ALA A 137 -7.11 1.10 0.11
C ALA A 137 -7.26 0.05 1.23
N TYR A 138 -6.22 -0.74 1.50
CA TYR A 138 -6.24 -1.70 2.59
C TYR A 138 -6.42 -0.99 3.94
N HIS A 139 -5.66 0.08 4.19
CA HIS A 139 -5.78 0.84 5.44
C HIS A 139 -7.18 1.47 5.59
N GLY A 140 -7.78 1.93 4.50
CA GLY A 140 -9.15 2.46 4.50
C GLY A 140 -10.17 1.39 4.91
N ARG A 141 -10.01 0.17 4.41
CA ARG A 141 -10.90 -0.96 4.68
C ARG A 141 -10.73 -1.55 6.07
N GLU A 142 -9.49 -1.79 6.50
CA GLU A 142 -9.14 -2.41 7.77
C GLU A 142 -8.08 -1.57 8.49
N PRO A 143 -8.44 -0.41 9.06
CA PRO A 143 -7.50 0.42 9.80
C PRO A 143 -6.91 -0.38 10.98
N GLY A 144 -5.58 -0.36 11.12
CA GLY A 144 -4.91 -1.10 12.20
C GLY A 144 -4.79 -2.61 11.99
N SER A 145 -5.12 -3.13 10.80
CA SER A 145 -4.92 -4.53 10.45
C SER A 145 -3.49 -4.98 10.73
N LYS A 146 -3.33 -6.05 11.53
CA LYS A 146 -2.01 -6.60 11.87
C LYS A 146 -1.24 -7.04 10.63
N SER A 147 -1.92 -7.64 9.66
CA SER A 147 -1.32 -8.10 8.41
C SER A 147 -0.78 -6.94 7.58
N LEU A 148 -1.56 -5.86 7.44
CA LEU A 148 -1.12 -4.65 6.75
C LEU A 148 0.09 -4.00 7.44
N LEU A 149 0.01 -3.82 8.76
CA LEU A 149 1.06 -3.12 9.51
C LEU A 149 2.36 -3.93 9.56
N GLN A 150 2.27 -5.27 9.65
CA GLN A 150 3.44 -6.13 9.53
C GLN A 150 4.04 -6.04 8.13
N TRP A 151 3.22 -6.12 7.09
CA TRP A 151 3.68 -5.96 5.71
C TRP A 151 4.38 -4.60 5.50
N CYS A 152 3.81 -3.51 6.02
CA CYS A 152 4.40 -2.18 5.95
C CYS A 152 5.80 -2.13 6.62
N MET A 153 5.95 -2.75 7.79
CA MET A 153 7.24 -2.79 8.50
C MET A 153 8.27 -3.64 7.74
N ASP A 154 7.86 -4.76 7.16
CA ASP A 154 8.72 -5.64 6.38
C ASP A 154 9.19 -4.95 5.10
N GLU A 155 8.28 -4.31 4.37
CA GLU A 155 8.59 -3.58 3.14
C GLU A 155 9.51 -2.38 3.39
N ALA A 156 9.22 -1.56 4.42
CA ALA A 156 10.09 -0.44 4.80
C ALA A 156 11.48 -0.90 5.31
N SER A 157 11.65 -2.18 5.61
CA SER A 157 12.95 -2.75 6.01
C SER A 157 13.83 -3.07 4.81
N GLN A 158 13.29 -3.11 3.61
CA GLN A 158 14.05 -3.40 2.40
C GLN A 158 14.93 -2.21 2.01
N THR A 159 16.14 -2.50 1.53
CA THR A 159 17.11 -1.46 1.15
C THR A 159 16.74 -0.70 -0.12
N ASN A 160 15.86 -1.26 -0.94
CA ASN A 160 15.41 -0.73 -2.22
C ASN A 160 13.95 -0.26 -2.21
N CYS A 161 13.35 -0.06 -1.04
CA CYS A 161 12.00 0.49 -0.95
C CYS A 161 11.96 1.89 -1.58
N PRO A 162 11.10 2.12 -2.59
CA PRO A 162 11.00 3.42 -3.25
C PRO A 162 10.56 4.53 -2.30
N LYS A 163 11.02 5.76 -2.53
CA LYS A 163 10.83 6.88 -1.59
C LYS A 163 9.37 7.18 -1.26
N HIS A 164 8.49 7.18 -2.26
CA HIS A 164 7.10 7.52 -1.96
C HIS A 164 6.30 6.33 -1.40
N VAL A 165 6.64 5.10 -1.74
CA VAL A 165 6.13 3.91 -1.05
C VAL A 165 6.51 3.96 0.42
N HIS A 166 7.77 4.28 0.70
CA HIS A 166 8.29 4.47 2.04
C HIS A 166 7.52 5.56 2.81
N ALA A 167 7.25 6.72 2.19
CA ALA A 167 6.45 7.78 2.79
C ALA A 167 5.00 7.33 3.09
N THR A 168 4.37 6.61 2.17
CA THR A 168 3.02 6.04 2.35
C THR A 168 2.98 5.05 3.51
N ILE A 169 3.98 4.16 3.61
CA ILE A 169 4.12 3.21 4.72
C ILE A 169 4.20 3.95 6.07
N TRP A 170 5.09 4.93 6.20
CA TRP A 170 5.21 5.69 7.45
C TRP A 170 3.96 6.48 7.78
N GLY A 171 3.27 7.03 6.76
CA GLY A 171 1.96 7.65 6.91
C GLY A 171 0.91 6.68 7.46
N CYS A 172 0.87 5.45 6.96
CA CYS A 172 0.00 4.38 7.43
C CYS A 172 0.31 4.00 8.89
N LEU A 173 1.58 3.77 9.23
CA LEU A 173 2.00 3.46 10.60
C LEU A 173 1.65 4.58 11.57
N ALA A 174 1.91 5.84 11.20
CA ALA A 174 1.61 7.01 12.04
C ALA A 174 0.11 7.22 12.24
N LYS A 175 -0.72 6.99 11.21
CA LYS A 175 -2.19 7.02 11.32
C LYS A 175 -2.69 5.94 12.27
N SER A 176 -2.21 4.71 12.09
CA SER A 176 -2.61 3.57 12.92
C SER A 176 -2.25 3.80 14.40
N MET A 177 -1.07 4.38 14.68
CA MET A 177 -0.65 4.71 16.07
C MET A 177 -1.56 5.70 16.78
N ARG A 178 -2.34 6.52 16.05
CA ARG A 178 -3.31 7.47 16.63
C ARG A 178 -4.66 6.82 16.96
N MET A 179 -4.89 5.58 16.52
CA MET A 179 -6.14 4.88 16.79
C MET A 179 -6.21 4.47 18.27
N ASN A 180 -7.35 4.73 18.90
CA ASN A 180 -7.55 4.40 20.31
C ASN A 180 -7.61 2.89 20.56
N ASP A 181 -8.17 2.15 19.61
CA ASP A 181 -8.45 0.71 19.64
C ASP A 181 -7.34 -0.16 19.07
N LEU A 182 -6.23 0.44 18.59
CA LEU A 182 -5.09 -0.35 18.09
C LEU A 182 -4.54 -1.25 19.22
N PRO A 183 -4.43 -2.59 19.02
CA PRO A 183 -3.94 -3.51 20.02
C PRO A 183 -2.55 -3.14 20.56
N ARG A 184 -2.33 -3.36 21.86
CA ARG A 184 -1.09 -2.97 22.55
C ARG A 184 0.15 -3.67 22.00
N ASP A 185 0.02 -4.92 21.58
CA ASP A 185 1.11 -5.69 20.96
C ASP A 185 1.54 -5.05 19.64
N ILE A 186 0.59 -4.66 18.80
CA ILE A 186 0.86 -3.97 17.53
C ILE A 186 1.50 -2.60 17.77
N LYS A 187 0.99 -1.81 18.72
CA LYS A 187 1.64 -0.54 19.13
C LYS A 187 3.09 -0.79 19.54
N GLY A 188 3.34 -1.83 20.34
CA GLY A 188 4.67 -2.23 20.78
C GLY A 188 5.59 -2.62 19.61
N ASP A 189 5.06 -3.32 18.61
CA ASP A 189 5.81 -3.71 17.41
C ASP A 189 6.22 -2.49 16.59
N ILE A 190 5.30 -1.55 16.34
CA ILE A 190 5.59 -0.31 15.61
C ILE A 190 6.65 0.52 16.35
N LEU A 191 6.57 0.64 17.68
CA LEU A 191 7.57 1.37 18.45
C LEU A 191 8.95 0.69 18.39
N ARG A 192 9.01 -0.66 18.50
CA ARG A 192 10.26 -1.41 18.35
C ARG A 192 10.85 -1.23 16.94
N PHE A 193 10.03 -1.31 15.94
CA PHE A 193 10.41 -1.07 14.55
C PHE A 193 10.97 0.36 14.39
N SER A 194 10.24 1.37 14.84
CA SER A 194 10.68 2.77 14.79
C SER A 194 12.02 3.02 15.48
N ARG A 195 12.25 2.42 16.67
CA ARG A 195 13.54 2.51 17.37
C ARG A 195 14.69 1.90 16.57
N LYS A 196 14.46 0.80 15.84
CA LYS A 196 15.47 0.20 14.96
C LYS A 196 15.76 1.08 13.74
N ARG A 197 14.71 1.66 13.13
CA ARG A 197 14.83 2.41 11.89
C ARG A 197 15.37 3.82 12.07
N VAL A 198 15.17 4.46 13.20
CA VAL A 198 15.67 5.82 13.46
C VAL A 198 17.20 5.92 13.34
N LEU A 199 17.94 4.81 13.56
CA LEU A 199 19.39 4.76 13.36
C LEU A 199 19.83 4.03 12.09
N ALA A 200 18.98 3.17 11.54
CA ALA A 200 19.37 2.32 10.40
C ALA A 200 19.35 3.08 9.08
N ASP A 201 18.40 3.99 8.90
CA ASP A 201 18.06 4.55 7.62
C ASP A 201 17.72 6.06 7.76
N PRO A 202 18.45 6.94 7.05
CA PRO A 202 18.21 8.39 7.12
C PRO A 202 16.82 8.79 6.63
N MET A 203 16.23 8.06 5.67
CA MET A 203 14.87 8.35 5.20
C MET A 203 13.82 8.03 6.25
N SER A 204 14.02 6.95 7.01
CA SER A 204 13.14 6.57 8.11
C SER A 204 13.35 7.42 9.38
N ALA A 205 14.51 8.04 9.54
CA ALA A 205 14.88 8.72 10.79
C ALA A 205 13.87 9.78 11.21
N PHE A 206 13.41 10.61 10.28
CA PHE A 206 12.43 11.66 10.53
C PHE A 206 11.07 11.12 10.95
N GLU A 207 10.51 10.18 10.19
CA GLU A 207 9.19 9.64 10.47
C GLU A 207 9.19 8.74 11.72
N ALA A 208 10.26 7.98 11.92
CA ALA A 208 10.45 7.17 13.12
C ALA A 208 10.58 8.07 14.38
N ASP A 209 11.33 9.17 14.30
CA ASP A 209 11.46 10.14 15.40
C ASP A 209 10.10 10.73 15.76
N ARG A 210 9.28 11.14 14.77
CA ARG A 210 7.94 11.69 15.00
C ARG A 210 7.02 10.70 15.72
N ILE A 211 7.00 9.43 15.30
CA ILE A 211 6.20 8.40 15.96
C ILE A 211 6.68 8.19 17.40
N LEU A 212 7.98 8.06 17.60
CA LEU A 212 8.56 7.82 18.92
C LEU A 212 8.33 9.00 19.87
N CYS A 213 8.49 10.23 19.42
CA CYS A 213 8.26 11.42 20.25
C CYS A 213 6.84 11.54 20.78
N VAL A 214 5.84 11.10 19.97
CA VAL A 214 4.43 11.19 20.36
C VAL A 214 4.01 10.02 21.25
N HIS A 215 4.52 8.82 20.98
CA HIS A 215 3.99 7.59 21.55
C HIS A 215 4.93 6.88 22.53
N ASP A 216 6.18 7.37 22.70
CA ASP A 216 7.18 6.84 23.64
C ASP A 216 7.68 7.94 24.55
N PRO A 217 7.12 8.09 25.75
CA PRO A 217 7.45 9.21 26.65
C PRO A 217 8.93 9.31 27.05
N LEU A 218 9.67 8.18 27.02
CA LEU A 218 11.08 8.15 27.37
C LEU A 218 12.00 8.49 26.20
N TYR A 219 11.52 8.39 24.97
CA TYR A 219 12.34 8.59 23.79
C TYR A 219 12.80 10.03 23.61
N ALA A 220 11.96 11.01 23.88
CA ALA A 220 12.25 12.43 23.65
C ALA A 220 13.55 12.91 24.35
N LYS A 221 13.86 12.33 25.52
CA LYS A 221 15.08 12.64 26.32
C LYS A 221 16.14 11.57 26.20
N SER A 222 16.04 10.62 25.30
CA SER A 222 16.92 9.46 25.22
C SER A 222 18.23 9.75 24.49
N ALA A 223 19.28 9.00 24.84
CA ALA A 223 20.54 8.99 24.11
C ALA A 223 20.33 8.54 22.64
N LEU A 224 19.35 7.68 22.38
CA LEU A 224 19.00 7.20 21.05
C LEU A 224 18.58 8.37 20.14
N ARG A 225 17.74 9.29 20.63
CA ARG A 225 17.32 10.48 19.87
C ARG A 225 18.48 11.40 19.55
N LYS A 226 19.35 11.64 20.53
CA LYS A 226 20.58 12.45 20.33
C LYS A 226 21.48 11.83 19.26
N GLN A 227 21.65 10.52 19.29
CA GLN A 227 22.44 9.79 18.31
C GLN A 227 21.83 9.86 16.92
N ALA A 228 20.51 9.72 16.78
CA ALA A 228 19.80 9.85 15.51
C ALA A 228 19.96 11.25 14.91
N SER A 229 19.77 12.29 15.73
CA SER A 229 19.98 13.69 15.32
C SER A 229 21.40 13.94 14.83
N SER A 230 22.41 13.57 15.61
CA SER A 230 23.82 13.74 15.24
C SER A 230 24.15 13.02 13.93
N ARG A 231 23.61 11.80 13.73
CA ARG A 231 23.82 11.03 12.52
C ARG A 231 23.21 11.71 11.29
N VAL A 232 21.97 12.18 11.37
CA VAL A 232 21.30 12.86 10.22
C VAL A 232 22.04 14.15 9.87
N LEU A 233 22.46 14.92 10.89
CA LEU A 233 23.19 16.17 10.68
C LEU A 233 24.61 15.97 10.11
N SER A 234 25.22 14.82 10.33
CA SER A 234 26.54 14.47 9.76
C SER A 234 26.50 14.01 8.31
N LEU A 235 25.31 13.78 7.74
CA LEU A 235 25.18 13.34 6.34
C LEU A 235 25.51 14.47 5.36
N ALA A 236 26.12 14.11 4.24
CA ALA A 236 26.42 15.04 3.16
C ALA A 236 25.14 15.73 2.64
N ASP A 237 25.30 16.95 2.13
CA ASP A 237 24.19 17.69 1.56
C ASP A 237 23.58 16.94 0.38
N GLY A 238 22.24 16.94 0.31
CA GLY A 238 21.48 16.21 -0.68
C GLY A 238 21.19 14.72 -0.34
N THR A 239 21.81 14.15 0.71
CA THR A 239 21.50 12.77 1.15
C THR A 239 20.10 12.67 1.76
N VAL A 240 19.69 13.70 2.49
CA VAL A 240 18.31 13.86 3.03
C VAL A 240 17.77 15.22 2.57
N SER A 241 16.43 15.36 2.62
CA SER A 241 15.80 16.62 2.25
C SER A 241 16.20 17.75 3.20
N ALA A 242 16.16 18.98 2.71
CA ALA A 242 16.41 20.18 3.52
C ALA A 242 15.44 20.27 4.71
N GLU A 243 14.19 19.83 4.55
CA GLU A 243 13.19 19.77 5.61
C GLU A 243 13.61 18.85 6.75
N VAL A 244 14.10 17.65 6.44
CA VAL A 244 14.61 16.70 7.44
C VAL A 244 15.83 17.26 8.17
N LYS A 245 16.77 17.89 7.47
CA LYS A 245 17.93 18.56 8.11
C LYS A 245 17.47 19.66 9.05
N CYS A 246 16.61 20.57 8.57
CA CYS A 246 16.09 21.69 9.38
C CYS A 246 15.36 21.20 10.63
N TYR A 247 14.59 20.11 10.53
CA TYR A 247 13.95 19.48 11.69
C TYR A 247 14.97 19.06 12.75
N PHE A 248 16.01 18.31 12.37
CA PHE A 248 17.03 17.85 13.33
C PHE A 248 17.94 18.97 13.83
N GLU A 249 18.21 20.02 13.06
CA GLU A 249 18.91 21.22 13.51
C GLU A 249 18.11 21.97 14.59
N THR A 250 16.81 22.08 14.43
CA THR A 250 15.93 22.70 15.42
C THR A 250 15.95 21.90 16.72
N LEU A 251 15.86 20.58 16.62
CA LEU A 251 15.95 19.70 17.79
C LEU A 251 17.29 19.80 18.53
N ALA A 252 18.40 19.86 17.81
CA ALA A 252 19.72 20.00 18.43
C ALA A 252 19.81 21.27 19.30
N LYS A 253 19.24 22.40 18.80
CA LYS A 253 19.21 23.66 19.54
C LYS A 253 18.31 23.64 20.78
N GLU A 254 17.29 22.78 20.83
CA GLU A 254 16.39 22.62 21.98
C GLU A 254 17.00 21.76 23.10
N VAL A 255 17.88 20.83 22.75
CA VAL A 255 18.53 19.93 23.71
C VAL A 255 19.67 20.60 24.49
N ASP A 256 20.23 21.66 23.92
CA ASP A 256 21.34 22.44 24.54
C ASP A 256 20.83 23.57 25.47
N LYS A 257 19.53 23.71 25.67
CA LYS A 257 18.89 24.61 26.62
C LYS A 257 18.40 23.85 27.88
#